data_d1bace098a268b55a5e21d5715e72daf
#
_entry.id   d1bace098a268b55a5e21d5715e72daf
#
_cell.length_a   1.000
_cell.length_b   1.000
_cell.length_c   1.000
_cell.angle_alpha   90.00
_cell.angle_beta   90.00
_cell.angle_gamma   90.00
#
_symmetry.space_group_name_H-M   'P 1'
#
loop_
_entity.id
_entity.type
_entity.pdbx_description
1 polymer ?
#
loop_
_entity_poly.entity_id
_entity_poly.type
_entity_poly.pdbx_seq_one_letter_code
_entity_poly.pdbx_strand_id
1 'polypeptide(L)'
;KNHPAAIYADKRVEEMYGVWKSGNGQSERSCVIAPDVQCDFTDLPFDDNSFALVVWDPPHLRHIGENAWLAKKYGRLDNNWPKMLHDGFKECMRVLKPDGVLIFKWAETQIPATEVWKAIGQRPLFGHHSGKKSQTFWGCFMKWKDTNDDAE
;
A
#
# COMPACT_ATOMS: atom_id res chain seq x y z
N LYS A 1 -11.39 -9.21 -4.93
CA LYS A 1 -11.40 -8.72 -6.32
C LYS A 1 -12.81 -8.72 -6.84
N ASN A 2 -13.51 -7.60 -6.79
CA ASN A 2 -14.94 -7.64 -7.09
C ASN A 2 -15.43 -6.46 -7.94
N HIS A 3 -14.56 -5.52 -8.28
CA HIS A 3 -14.96 -4.40 -9.12
C HIS A 3 -14.35 -4.54 -10.52
N PRO A 4 -15.16 -4.59 -11.59
CA PRO A 4 -14.67 -4.88 -12.94
C PRO A 4 -13.77 -3.79 -13.53
N ALA A 5 -13.84 -2.56 -13.00
CA ALA A 5 -12.98 -1.45 -13.43
C ALA A 5 -11.71 -1.29 -12.57
N ALA A 6 -11.47 -2.17 -11.58
CA ALA A 6 -10.29 -2.10 -10.73
C ALA A 6 -9.23 -3.10 -11.22
N ILE A 7 -7.97 -2.64 -11.31
CA ILE A 7 -6.80 -3.48 -11.57
C ILE A 7 -6.12 -3.73 -10.22
N TYR A 8 -5.92 -4.99 -9.88
CA TYR A 8 -5.25 -5.42 -8.66
C TYR A 8 -3.81 -5.81 -8.98
N ALA A 9 -2.86 -5.16 -8.35
CA ALA A 9 -1.43 -5.38 -8.52
C ALA A 9 -0.81 -5.91 -7.22
N ASP A 10 0.05 -6.90 -7.31
CA ASP A 10 0.91 -7.40 -6.22
C ASP A 10 2.16 -8.01 -6.88
N LYS A 11 3.30 -7.97 -6.18
CA LYS A 11 4.51 -8.59 -6.71
C LYS A 11 4.52 -10.11 -6.56
N ARG A 12 3.61 -10.67 -5.79
CA ARG A 12 3.50 -12.09 -5.49
C ARG A 12 2.32 -12.73 -6.22
N VAL A 13 2.54 -13.94 -6.64
CA VAL A 13 1.48 -14.86 -7.06
C VAL A 13 1.65 -16.10 -6.21
N GLU A 14 0.79 -16.28 -5.20
CA GLU A 14 0.95 -17.31 -4.19
C GLU A 14 -0.40 -17.89 -3.77
N GLU A 15 -0.41 -19.18 -3.50
CA GLU A 15 -1.51 -19.87 -2.86
C GLU A 15 -1.00 -20.54 -1.59
N MET A 16 -1.57 -20.21 -0.45
CA MET A 16 -1.09 -20.66 0.85
C MET A 16 -2.20 -21.33 1.62
N TYR A 17 -1.90 -22.51 2.14
CA TYR A 17 -2.76 -23.29 3.04
C TYR A 17 -1.93 -23.74 4.24
N GLY A 18 -2.55 -23.79 5.39
CA GLY A 18 -1.88 -24.35 6.55
C GLY A 18 -2.59 -24.09 7.86
N VAL A 19 -1.99 -24.62 8.93
CA VAL A 19 -2.41 -24.42 10.30
C VAL A 19 -1.46 -23.45 10.97
N TRP A 20 -1.97 -22.32 11.44
CA TRP A 20 -1.18 -21.32 12.18
C TRP A 20 -1.62 -21.25 13.63
N LYS A 21 -0.63 -21.16 14.51
CA LYS A 21 -0.84 -20.90 15.93
C LYS A 21 -1.09 -19.42 16.14
N SER A 22 -2.10 -19.08 16.92
CA SER A 22 -2.37 -17.72 17.41
C SER A 22 -2.51 -17.78 18.94
N GLY A 23 -2.53 -16.64 19.61
CA GLY A 23 -2.77 -16.58 21.05
C GLY A 23 -4.06 -17.27 21.52
N ASN A 24 -5.00 -17.49 20.60
CA ASN A 24 -6.30 -18.14 20.85
C ASN A 24 -6.34 -19.60 20.35
N GLY A 25 -5.20 -20.23 20.04
CA GLY A 25 -5.12 -21.62 19.58
C GLY A 25 -4.62 -21.79 18.15
N GLN A 26 -4.93 -22.92 17.54
CA GLN A 26 -4.59 -23.25 16.16
C GLN A 26 -5.80 -23.00 15.27
N SER A 27 -5.57 -22.46 14.07
CA SER A 27 -6.62 -22.30 13.05
C SER A 27 -6.07 -22.63 11.68
N GLU A 28 -6.87 -23.32 10.89
CA GLU A 28 -6.62 -23.45 9.45
C GLU A 28 -6.86 -22.11 8.77
N ARG A 29 -5.96 -21.77 7.87
CA ARG A 29 -6.05 -20.53 7.10
C ARG A 29 -5.62 -20.78 5.67
N SER A 30 -6.29 -20.07 4.77
CA SER A 30 -5.91 -20.03 3.37
C SER A 30 -5.81 -18.58 2.91
N CYS A 31 -4.93 -18.33 1.96
CA CYS A 31 -4.84 -17.03 1.29
C CYS A 31 -4.41 -17.28 -0.15
N VAL A 32 -5.11 -16.67 -1.08
CA VAL A 32 -4.76 -16.66 -2.50
C VAL A 32 -4.40 -15.23 -2.87
N ILE A 33 -3.16 -15.06 -3.34
CA ILE A 33 -2.66 -13.80 -3.92
C ILE A 33 -2.58 -14.04 -5.41
N ALA A 34 -3.55 -13.50 -6.14
CA ALA A 34 -3.67 -13.65 -7.58
C ALA A 34 -3.99 -12.26 -8.19
N PRO A 35 -2.99 -11.39 -8.37
CA PRO A 35 -3.17 -10.07 -8.96
C PRO A 35 -3.60 -10.17 -10.44
N ASP A 36 -4.15 -9.09 -10.97
CA ASP A 36 -4.37 -8.95 -12.41
C ASP A 36 -3.07 -8.60 -13.12
N VAL A 37 -2.19 -7.88 -12.42
CA VAL A 37 -0.85 -7.52 -12.89
C VAL A 37 0.16 -7.85 -11.80
N GLN A 38 1.12 -8.72 -12.11
CA GLN A 38 2.24 -9.02 -11.21
C GLN A 38 3.32 -7.97 -11.38
N CYS A 39 3.52 -7.10 -10.40
CA CYS A 39 4.55 -6.06 -10.41
C CYS A 39 4.93 -5.60 -9.01
N ASP A 40 6.12 -4.98 -8.90
CA ASP A 40 6.51 -4.26 -7.69
C ASP A 40 5.89 -2.85 -7.73
N PHE A 41 5.37 -2.37 -6.61
CA PHE A 41 4.78 -1.03 -6.53
C PHE A 41 5.82 0.10 -6.67
N THR A 42 7.10 -0.21 -6.61
CA THR A 42 8.19 0.74 -6.87
C THR A 42 8.54 0.88 -8.36
N ASP A 43 7.91 0.06 -9.22
CA ASP A 43 8.09 0.06 -10.67
C ASP A 43 6.80 -0.44 -11.32
N LEU A 44 5.81 0.43 -11.43
CA LEU A 44 4.48 0.09 -11.94
C LEU A 44 4.48 0.07 -13.48
N PRO A 45 4.04 -1.03 -14.13
CA PRO A 45 4.04 -1.17 -15.58
C PRO A 45 2.83 -0.47 -16.23
N PHE A 46 2.55 0.74 -15.81
CA PHE A 46 1.47 1.57 -16.34
C PHE A 46 2.03 2.91 -16.81
N ASP A 47 1.41 3.46 -17.83
CA ASP A 47 1.75 4.79 -18.33
C ASP A 47 1.46 5.88 -17.30
N ASP A 48 2.13 7.01 -17.44
CA ASP A 48 1.85 8.20 -16.65
C ASP A 48 0.37 8.62 -16.82
N ASN A 49 -0.23 9.14 -15.78
CA ASN A 49 -1.59 9.69 -15.82
C ASN A 49 -2.67 8.68 -16.26
N SER A 50 -2.52 7.40 -15.89
CA SER A 50 -3.46 6.33 -16.28
C SER A 50 -4.72 6.26 -15.43
N PHE A 51 -4.61 6.55 -14.12
CA PHE A 51 -5.66 6.29 -13.13
C PHE A 51 -6.19 7.56 -12.48
N ALA A 52 -7.51 7.64 -12.29
CA ALA A 52 -8.13 8.69 -11.49
C ALA A 52 -8.03 8.42 -9.98
N LEU A 53 -7.94 7.14 -9.60
CA LEU A 53 -7.84 6.68 -8.22
C LEU A 53 -6.80 5.58 -8.12
N VAL A 54 -5.91 5.70 -7.15
CA VAL A 54 -5.01 4.63 -6.70
C VAL A 54 -5.28 4.35 -5.23
N VAL A 55 -5.36 3.08 -4.86
CA VAL A 55 -5.42 2.64 -3.46
C VAL A 55 -4.15 1.86 -3.17
N TRP A 56 -3.37 2.31 -2.20
CA TRP A 56 -2.08 1.73 -1.87
C TRP A 56 -2.03 1.26 -0.41
N ASP A 57 -1.84 -0.05 -0.21
CA ASP A 57 -1.73 -0.74 1.08
C ASP A 57 -0.40 -1.52 1.13
N PRO A 58 0.76 -0.83 1.30
CA PRO A 58 2.07 -1.49 1.31
C PRO A 58 2.27 -2.34 2.56
N PRO A 59 3.26 -3.25 2.57
CA PRO A 59 3.71 -3.91 3.80
C PRO A 59 4.02 -2.90 4.90
N HIS A 60 3.67 -3.22 6.15
CA HIS A 60 3.81 -2.32 7.30
C HIS A 60 4.53 -2.96 8.50
N LEU A 61 4.93 -4.22 8.36
CA LEU A 61 5.59 -4.98 9.43
C LEU A 61 7.08 -5.18 9.14
N ARG A 62 7.96 -4.76 10.06
CA ARG A 62 9.41 -4.98 10.01
C ARG A 62 9.82 -6.20 10.82
N HIS A 63 9.42 -6.22 12.10
CA HIS A 63 9.84 -7.20 13.09
C HIS A 63 8.77 -8.29 13.19
N ILE A 64 8.79 -9.20 12.24
CA ILE A 64 7.89 -10.36 12.19
C ILE A 64 8.64 -11.53 11.54
N GLY A 65 8.47 -12.73 12.11
CA GLY A 65 9.06 -13.95 11.53
C GLY A 65 8.51 -14.24 10.13
N GLU A 66 9.37 -14.69 9.24
CA GLU A 66 9.02 -14.99 7.83
C GLU A 66 7.87 -15.99 7.69
N ASN A 67 7.78 -16.93 8.62
CA ASN A 67 6.74 -17.95 8.64
C ASN A 67 5.46 -17.52 9.39
N ALA A 68 5.41 -16.29 9.92
CA ALA A 68 4.22 -15.79 10.55
C ALA A 68 3.12 -15.53 9.50
N TRP A 69 1.87 -15.86 9.85
CA TRP A 69 0.72 -15.69 8.95
C TRP A 69 0.62 -14.27 8.36
N LEU A 70 0.82 -13.24 9.19
CA LEU A 70 0.75 -11.85 8.73
C LEU A 70 1.87 -11.50 7.74
N ALA A 71 3.10 -12.04 7.95
CA ALA A 71 4.19 -11.86 7.01
C ALA A 71 3.89 -12.53 5.65
N LYS A 72 3.32 -13.73 5.70
CA LYS A 72 2.87 -14.45 4.49
C LYS A 72 1.77 -13.69 3.76
N LYS A 73 0.79 -13.18 4.49
CA LYS A 73 -0.37 -12.51 3.90
C LYS A 73 -0.06 -11.12 3.34
N TYR A 74 0.69 -10.30 4.06
CA TYR A 74 0.88 -8.88 3.75
C TYR A 74 2.30 -8.52 3.28
N GLY A 75 3.22 -9.46 3.32
CA GLY A 75 4.63 -9.17 3.11
C GLY A 75 5.28 -8.54 4.34
N ARG A 76 6.55 -8.19 4.18
CA ARG A 76 7.40 -7.62 5.24
C ARG A 76 8.25 -6.48 4.68
N LEU A 77 8.47 -5.48 5.50
CA LEU A 77 9.43 -4.40 5.23
C LEU A 77 10.87 -4.87 5.52
N ASP A 78 11.80 -4.46 4.70
CA ASP A 78 13.24 -4.59 4.94
C ASP A 78 13.83 -3.35 5.62
N ASN A 79 15.16 -3.31 5.76
CA ASN A 79 15.84 -2.17 6.35
C ASN A 79 15.83 -0.91 5.47
N ASN A 80 15.58 -1.06 4.17
CA ASN A 80 15.49 0.04 3.21
C ASN A 80 14.05 0.55 3.00
N TRP A 81 13.15 0.22 3.92
CA TRP A 81 11.73 0.59 3.84
C TRP A 81 11.46 2.08 3.56
N PRO A 82 12.27 3.05 4.07
CA PRO A 82 12.01 4.45 3.77
C PRO A 82 12.14 4.76 2.27
N LYS A 83 13.18 4.25 1.63
CA LYS A 83 13.39 4.40 0.18
C LYS A 83 12.30 3.66 -0.60
N MET A 84 11.98 2.44 -0.20
CA MET A 84 10.94 1.64 -0.85
C MET A 84 9.57 2.36 -0.82
N LEU A 85 9.17 2.93 0.32
CA LEU A 85 7.94 3.70 0.42
C LEU A 85 8.00 5.02 -0.36
N HIS A 86 9.17 5.68 -0.38
CA HIS A 86 9.37 6.88 -1.19
C HIS A 86 9.17 6.59 -2.67
N ASP A 87 9.85 5.56 -3.18
CA ASP A 87 9.78 5.17 -4.60
C ASP A 87 8.36 4.72 -4.98
N GLY A 88 7.71 3.90 -4.13
CA GLY A 88 6.34 3.47 -4.35
C GLY A 88 5.33 4.63 -4.33
N PHE A 89 5.51 5.61 -3.45
CA PHE A 89 4.69 6.82 -3.44
C PHE A 89 4.85 7.61 -4.75
N LYS A 90 6.09 7.77 -5.23
CA LYS A 90 6.37 8.43 -6.52
C LYS A 90 5.68 7.72 -7.68
N GLU A 91 5.75 6.39 -7.72
CA GLU A 91 5.08 5.59 -8.75
C GLU A 91 3.55 5.73 -8.69
N CYS A 92 2.97 5.67 -7.48
CA CYS A 92 1.55 5.93 -7.31
C CYS A 92 1.14 7.31 -7.84
N MET A 93 1.95 8.35 -7.54
CA MET A 93 1.69 9.71 -8.02
C MET A 93 1.96 9.85 -9.52
N ARG A 94 2.93 9.13 -10.09
CA ARG A 94 3.22 9.15 -11.54
C ARG A 94 2.03 8.62 -12.33
N VAL A 95 1.49 7.47 -11.95
CA VAL A 95 0.38 6.83 -12.66
C VAL A 95 -0.99 7.49 -12.43
N LEU A 96 -1.12 8.35 -11.42
CA LEU A 96 -2.33 9.15 -11.22
C LEU A 96 -2.45 10.23 -12.27
N LYS A 97 -3.66 10.44 -12.77
CA LYS A 97 -4.04 11.61 -13.59
C LYS A 97 -3.90 12.91 -12.79
N PRO A 98 -3.72 14.07 -13.45
CA PRO A 98 -3.95 15.34 -12.79
C PRO A 98 -5.31 15.34 -12.08
N ASP A 99 -5.37 15.89 -10.87
CA ASP A 99 -6.53 15.87 -9.96
C ASP A 99 -6.95 14.46 -9.50
N GLY A 100 -6.14 13.44 -9.78
CA GLY A 100 -6.34 12.07 -9.30
C GLY A 100 -6.02 11.93 -7.81
N VAL A 101 -6.62 10.92 -7.19
CA VAL A 101 -6.56 10.71 -5.74
C VAL A 101 -5.82 9.42 -5.41
N LEU A 102 -4.89 9.50 -4.44
CA LEU A 102 -4.28 8.35 -3.80
C LEU A 102 -4.90 8.16 -2.41
N ILE A 103 -5.47 7.00 -2.18
CA ILE A 103 -5.85 6.53 -0.84
C ILE A 103 -4.74 5.62 -0.32
N PHE A 104 -4.11 6.05 0.76
CA PHE A 104 -3.03 5.32 1.41
C PHE A 104 -3.52 4.70 2.71
N LYS A 105 -3.27 3.42 2.89
CA LYS A 105 -3.59 2.69 4.11
C LYS A 105 -2.31 2.27 4.82
N TRP A 106 -2.24 2.52 6.12
CA TRP A 106 -1.07 2.20 6.94
C TRP A 106 -1.48 1.66 8.31
N ALA A 107 -0.88 0.57 8.75
CA ALA A 107 -1.06 0.08 10.11
C ALA A 107 0.15 0.49 10.97
N GLU A 108 -0.08 1.37 11.95
CA GLU A 108 0.94 1.97 12.83
C GLU A 108 1.43 1.03 13.94
N THR A 109 1.37 -0.27 13.72
CA THR A 109 1.74 -1.27 14.75
C THR A 109 3.21 -1.23 15.13
N GLN A 110 4.09 -0.89 14.21
CA GLN A 110 5.55 -0.87 14.42
C GLN A 110 6.21 0.44 13.99
N ILE A 111 5.66 1.12 13.02
CA ILE A 111 6.17 2.38 12.47
C ILE A 111 5.03 3.40 12.49
N PRO A 112 5.17 4.50 13.23
CA PRO A 112 4.18 5.59 13.21
C PRO A 112 4.02 6.20 11.81
N ALA A 113 2.81 6.62 11.46
CA ALA A 113 2.54 7.27 10.17
C ALA A 113 3.40 8.53 9.96
N THR A 114 3.76 9.23 11.03
CA THR A 114 4.65 10.41 10.98
C THR A 114 6.03 10.09 10.39
N GLU A 115 6.57 8.89 10.66
CA GLU A 115 7.84 8.45 10.07
C GLU A 115 7.66 8.10 8.58
N VAL A 116 6.50 7.55 8.22
CA VAL A 116 6.16 7.30 6.82
C VAL A 116 6.06 8.61 6.04
N TRP A 117 5.42 9.65 6.61
CA TRP A 117 5.33 10.98 5.95
C TRP A 117 6.70 11.61 5.74
N LYS A 118 7.63 11.42 6.67
CA LYS A 118 9.02 11.85 6.48
C LYS A 118 9.70 11.08 5.35
N ALA A 119 9.50 9.76 5.28
CA ALA A 119 10.10 8.92 4.25
C ALA A 119 9.59 9.28 2.85
N ILE A 120 8.29 9.46 2.67
CA ILE A 120 7.69 9.81 1.38
C ILE A 120 7.83 11.30 1.02
N GLY A 121 8.18 12.15 1.98
CA GLY A 121 8.38 13.59 1.78
C GLY A 121 7.09 14.41 1.70
N GLN A 122 5.93 13.83 2.00
CA GLN A 122 4.63 14.48 1.91
C GLN A 122 3.69 14.01 3.02
N ARG A 123 2.81 14.91 3.49
CA ARG A 123 1.71 14.57 4.38
C ARG A 123 0.40 14.46 3.59
N PRO A 124 -0.54 13.59 4.03
CA PRO A 124 -1.86 13.55 3.42
C PRO A 124 -2.61 14.87 3.61
N LEU A 125 -3.52 15.17 2.69
CA LEU A 125 -4.44 16.32 2.80
C LEU A 125 -5.33 16.18 4.03
N PHE A 126 -5.81 14.97 4.25
CA PHE A 126 -6.56 14.59 5.45
C PHE A 126 -6.45 13.08 5.65
N GLY A 127 -6.82 12.62 6.83
CA GLY A 127 -6.85 11.20 7.15
C GLY A 127 -7.32 10.96 8.56
N HIS A 128 -7.63 9.71 8.87
CA HIS A 128 -8.09 9.30 10.20
C HIS A 128 -7.80 7.82 10.47
N HIS A 129 -7.84 7.44 11.74
CA HIS A 129 -7.79 6.04 12.14
C HIS A 129 -9.14 5.34 11.98
N SER A 130 -9.13 4.05 11.64
CA SER A 130 -10.32 3.20 11.46
C SER A 130 -11.05 2.87 12.78
N GLY A 131 -11.36 3.86 13.60
CA GLY A 131 -12.05 3.71 14.89
C GLY A 131 -11.14 3.88 16.11
N LYS A 132 -11.74 3.92 17.30
CA LYS A 132 -11.10 4.38 18.54
C LYS A 132 -9.89 3.57 19.01
N LYS A 133 -9.80 2.30 18.65
CA LYS A 133 -8.71 1.39 19.07
C LYS A 133 -7.88 0.86 17.90
N SER A 134 -8.19 1.27 16.68
CA SER A 134 -7.47 0.81 15.48
C SER A 134 -6.17 1.56 15.32
N GLN A 135 -5.10 0.82 15.03
CA GLN A 135 -3.82 1.38 14.59
C GLN A 135 -3.76 1.59 13.08
N THR A 136 -4.85 1.32 12.36
CA THR A 136 -4.92 1.52 10.91
C THR A 136 -5.29 2.96 10.62
N PHE A 137 -4.40 3.65 9.94
CA PHE A 137 -4.58 5.01 9.43
C PHE A 137 -4.93 4.96 7.94
N TRP A 138 -5.87 5.80 7.53
CA TRP A 138 -6.21 6.06 6.13
C TRP A 138 -5.89 7.50 5.81
N GLY A 139 -5.07 7.73 4.79
CA GLY A 139 -4.67 9.04 4.32
C GLY A 139 -5.09 9.27 2.88
N CYS A 140 -5.46 10.49 2.56
CA CYS A 140 -5.81 10.93 1.22
C CYS A 140 -4.75 11.90 0.71
N PHE A 141 -4.21 11.62 -0.49
CA PHE A 141 -3.33 12.51 -1.24
C PHE A 141 -3.98 12.82 -2.59
N MET A 142 -3.58 13.92 -3.19
CA MET A 142 -4.06 14.33 -4.51
C MET A 142 -2.88 14.77 -5.37
N LYS A 143 -2.90 14.39 -6.63
CA LYS A 143 -1.99 14.91 -7.64
C LYS A 143 -2.57 16.21 -8.20
N TRP A 144 -2.00 17.33 -7.80
CA TRP A 144 -2.43 18.63 -8.33
C TRP A 144 -2.01 18.79 -9.78
N LYS A 145 -2.84 19.49 -10.56
CA LYS A 145 -2.39 20.02 -11.84
C LYS A 145 -1.26 21.03 -11.60
N ASP A 146 -0.23 20.95 -12.42
CA ASP A 146 0.72 22.06 -12.48
C ASP A 146 0.01 23.27 -13.08
N THR A 147 -0.16 24.32 -12.27
CA THR A 147 -0.88 25.56 -12.67
C THR A 147 -0.18 26.33 -13.79
N ASN A 148 0.93 25.81 -14.31
CA ASN A 148 1.69 26.42 -15.42
C ASN A 148 1.30 25.91 -16.82
N ASP A 149 0.45 24.87 -16.92
CA ASP A 149 0.03 24.32 -18.24
C ASP A 149 -1.16 25.09 -18.88
N ASP A 150 -1.80 26.02 -18.15
CA ASP A 150 -2.93 26.81 -18.68
C ASP A 150 -2.50 28.18 -19.23
N ALA A 151 -1.20 28.42 -19.46
CA ALA A 151 -0.65 29.67 -19.97
C ALA A 151 -0.09 29.52 -21.41
N GLU A 152 -0.94 29.07 -22.35
CA GLU A 152 -0.75 29.28 -23.80
C GLU A 152 -2.04 29.82 -24.45
#